data_b1dafc241b590262b1d20a93c2e1940e
#
_entry.id   b1dafc241b590262b1d20a93c2e1940e
#
_cell.length_a   1.000
_cell.length_b   1.000
_cell.length_c   1.000
_cell.angle_alpha   90.00
_cell.angle_beta   90.00
_cell.angle_gamma   90.00
#
_symmetry.space_group_name_H-M   'P 1'
#
loop_
_entity.id
_entity.type
_entity.pdbx_description
1 polymer ?
#
loop_
_entity_poly.entity_id
_entity_poly.type
_entity_poly.pdbx_seq_one_letter_code
_entity_poly.pdbx_strand_id
1 'polypeptide(L)'
;MAIQGVSPLSDIGDLAAAWTLDILIPRLCLAILFLSVSLVKLTLRYPIRVYVGANPVVRSIVQRCPSFQKDYRPPSWACGAWAQAVIYMYRSWRNNHLRGFAREVIRLPDGECVSSYWMAPPGPMRDAVMQCKVDGREEETDAIIEALVYHMPCHERLPPIVIICHGVFQNGADLYDFCRFMTETCGYVVCVFNRRGNDMPLSRARFNTVGDQADFRFILSRLREFFANNCFYGVGISAGSSLLARYLGDAGEECELEGGVLISGGYDMELSLRHMTPLADLVVTTQAKSFFLERNEETLARQDGPGLQRLKRSRSMQEFHEHLHVFDGKASREEYFQTHNPALVLDRIARPVVYINAYDDMCFPGHFTFQYKHLVERCQLATIVHMERGGHGTFYENWDAGSSRAFQCVREFVDCLHKE
;
A
#
# COMPACT_ATOMS: atom_id res chain seq x y z
N MET A 1 -44.99 51.49 54.44
CA MET A 1 -43.73 50.77 54.03
C MET A 1 -44.05 49.96 52.86
N ALA A 2 -43.66 50.44 51.65
CA ALA A 2 -43.87 49.76 50.41
C ALA A 2 -42.58 49.00 50.09
N ILE A 3 -42.71 47.67 49.88
CA ILE A 3 -41.63 46.81 49.44
C ILE A 3 -41.61 46.89 47.91
N GLN A 4 -40.57 47.51 47.36
CA GLN A 4 -40.31 47.49 45.92
C GLN A 4 -39.94 46.08 45.51
N GLY A 5 -40.77 45.47 44.60
CA GLY A 5 -40.47 44.23 44.01
C GLY A 5 -39.37 44.39 42.94
N VAL A 6 -38.26 43.72 43.14
CA VAL A 6 -37.20 43.53 42.12
C VAL A 6 -37.69 42.44 41.15
N SER A 7 -37.75 42.76 39.91
CA SER A 7 -38.16 41.83 38.84
C SER A 7 -37.01 40.85 38.53
N PRO A 8 -37.18 39.54 38.69
CA PRO A 8 -36.09 38.57 38.48
C PRO A 8 -35.95 38.12 37.00
N LEU A 9 -36.64 38.76 36.07
CA LEU A 9 -36.67 38.29 34.68
C LEU A 9 -35.68 39.00 33.74
N SER A 10 -35.07 40.13 34.16
CA SER A 10 -34.04 40.81 33.35
C SER A 10 -32.68 40.14 33.43
N ASP A 11 -32.33 39.60 34.59
CA ASP A 11 -30.99 39.04 34.82
C ASP A 11 -30.75 37.66 34.11
N ILE A 12 -31.83 36.90 33.85
CA ILE A 12 -31.72 35.62 33.15
C ILE A 12 -31.47 35.82 31.64
N GLY A 13 -32.05 36.88 31.06
CA GLY A 13 -31.82 37.23 29.65
C GLY A 13 -30.40 37.68 29.40
N ASP A 14 -29.85 38.50 30.30
CA ASP A 14 -28.49 39.02 30.15
C ASP A 14 -27.42 37.93 30.45
N LEU A 15 -27.66 37.02 31.39
CA LEU A 15 -26.82 35.86 31.64
C LEU A 15 -26.85 34.86 30.44
N ALA A 16 -28.01 34.59 29.87
CA ALA A 16 -28.13 33.74 28.72
C ALA A 16 -27.44 34.34 27.46
N ALA A 17 -27.53 35.65 27.27
CA ALA A 17 -26.85 36.36 26.20
C ALA A 17 -25.33 36.41 26.41
N ALA A 18 -24.85 36.60 27.63
CA ALA A 18 -23.43 36.56 27.98
C ALA A 18 -22.84 35.14 27.76
N TRP A 19 -23.54 34.11 28.20
CA TRP A 19 -23.12 32.73 28.01
C TRP A 19 -23.09 32.33 26.52
N THR A 20 -24.03 32.81 25.72
CA THR A 20 -24.02 32.56 24.24
C THR A 20 -22.88 33.28 23.54
N LEU A 21 -22.52 34.49 23.98
CA LEU A 21 -21.39 35.23 23.40
C LEU A 21 -20.05 34.61 23.81
N ASP A 22 -19.87 34.21 25.07
CA ASP A 22 -18.64 33.57 25.54
C ASP A 22 -18.37 32.21 24.91
N ILE A 23 -19.39 31.53 24.43
CA ILE A 23 -19.26 30.26 23.71
C ILE A 23 -19.20 30.46 22.19
N LEU A 24 -19.98 31.40 21.68
CA LEU A 24 -20.10 31.65 20.25
C LEU A 24 -18.84 32.32 19.66
N ILE A 25 -18.29 33.32 20.37
CA ILE A 25 -17.09 34.04 19.90
C ILE A 25 -15.86 33.11 19.78
N PRO A 26 -15.48 32.29 20.79
CA PRO A 26 -14.38 31.35 20.63
C PRO A 26 -14.59 30.33 19.50
N ARG A 27 -15.82 29.82 19.32
CA ARG A 27 -16.14 28.90 18.23
C ARG A 27 -16.04 29.58 16.89
N LEU A 28 -16.50 30.82 16.75
CA LEU A 28 -16.37 31.60 15.53
C LEU A 28 -14.91 31.93 15.24
N CYS A 29 -14.13 32.30 16.24
CA CYS A 29 -12.69 32.52 16.12
C CYS A 29 -11.95 31.25 15.67
N LEU A 30 -12.28 30.10 16.25
CA LEU A 30 -11.74 28.82 15.85
C LEU A 30 -12.14 28.44 14.42
N ALA A 31 -13.40 28.69 14.04
CA ALA A 31 -13.87 28.46 12.68
C ALA A 31 -13.18 29.38 11.66
N ILE A 32 -13.01 30.67 11.99
CA ILE A 32 -12.28 31.62 11.14
C ILE A 32 -10.80 31.24 11.05
N LEU A 33 -10.18 30.85 12.16
CA LEU A 33 -8.79 30.39 12.16
C LEU A 33 -8.64 29.15 11.31
N PHE A 34 -9.53 28.17 11.46
CA PHE A 34 -9.56 26.95 10.65
C PHE A 34 -9.75 27.25 9.17
N LEU A 35 -10.71 28.12 8.84
CA LEU A 35 -10.96 28.56 7.45
C LEU A 35 -9.75 29.33 6.89
N SER A 36 -9.13 30.21 7.66
CA SER A 36 -7.96 30.97 7.23
C SER A 36 -6.76 30.05 6.98
N VAL A 37 -6.50 29.12 7.89
CA VAL A 37 -5.45 28.10 7.74
C VAL A 37 -5.75 27.18 6.56
N SER A 38 -6.99 26.80 6.34
CA SER A 38 -7.43 25.99 5.22
C SER A 38 -7.29 26.71 3.88
N LEU A 39 -7.66 28.01 3.82
CA LEU A 39 -7.50 28.84 2.63
C LEU A 39 -6.02 29.05 2.25
N VAL A 40 -5.16 29.30 3.23
CA VAL A 40 -3.71 29.37 2.99
C VAL A 40 -3.20 28.05 2.46
N LYS A 41 -3.61 26.92 3.02
CA LYS A 41 -3.19 25.58 2.57
C LYS A 41 -3.79 25.18 1.23
N LEU A 42 -4.97 25.67 0.85
CA LEU A 42 -5.56 25.45 -0.47
C LEU A 42 -4.70 26.01 -1.62
N THR A 43 -3.90 27.03 -1.33
CA THR A 43 -2.96 27.61 -2.28
C THR A 43 -1.59 26.94 -2.29
N LEU A 44 -1.29 26.12 -1.30
CA LEU A 44 0.01 25.46 -1.20
C LEU A 44 0.14 24.34 -2.25
N ARG A 45 1.18 24.45 -3.03
CA ARG A 45 1.60 23.47 -4.01
C ARG A 45 2.96 22.97 -3.61
N TYR A 46 3.14 21.66 -3.65
CA TYR A 46 4.40 21.04 -3.32
C TYR A 46 5.03 20.49 -4.60
N PRO A 47 6.18 21.01 -4.99
CA PRO A 47 6.87 20.54 -6.19
C PRO A 47 7.25 19.08 -6.03
N ILE A 48 7.12 18.34 -7.13
CA ILE A 48 7.59 16.97 -7.23
C ILE A 48 9.04 16.99 -7.73
N ARG A 49 9.91 16.22 -7.10
CA ARG A 49 11.28 16.01 -7.55
C ARG A 49 11.39 14.66 -8.22
N VAL A 50 11.86 14.64 -9.45
CA VAL A 50 12.00 13.40 -10.22
C VAL A 50 13.47 13.16 -10.52
N TYR A 51 13.95 11.99 -10.15
CA TYR A 51 15.28 11.51 -10.50
C TYR A 51 15.11 10.37 -11.49
N VAL A 52 15.76 10.48 -12.65
CA VAL A 52 15.50 9.59 -13.79
C VAL A 52 16.79 8.93 -14.22
N GLY A 53 16.75 7.61 -14.39
CA GLY A 53 17.85 6.83 -14.95
C GLY A 53 18.25 7.25 -16.37
N ALA A 54 19.39 6.79 -16.80
CA ALA A 54 19.96 7.21 -18.09
C ALA A 54 19.22 6.56 -19.31
N ASN A 55 18.49 5.47 -19.10
CA ASN A 55 17.81 4.75 -20.18
C ASN A 55 16.73 5.61 -20.87
N PRO A 56 16.70 5.66 -22.21
CA PRO A 56 15.70 6.44 -22.95
C PRO A 56 14.26 6.05 -22.66
N VAL A 57 13.98 4.77 -22.35
CA VAL A 57 12.64 4.28 -22.05
C VAL A 57 12.06 4.99 -20.82
N VAL A 58 12.80 5.03 -19.69
CA VAL A 58 12.29 5.69 -18.48
C VAL A 58 12.20 7.21 -18.65
N ARG A 59 13.03 7.82 -19.48
CA ARG A 59 12.93 9.26 -19.83
C ARG A 59 11.65 9.52 -20.62
N SER A 60 11.32 8.66 -21.58
CA SER A 60 10.07 8.73 -22.34
C SER A 60 8.86 8.56 -21.43
N ILE A 61 8.89 7.59 -20.51
CA ILE A 61 7.82 7.38 -19.53
C ILE A 61 7.60 8.65 -18.69
N VAL A 62 8.66 9.25 -18.13
CA VAL A 62 8.55 10.48 -17.31
C VAL A 62 7.95 11.62 -18.10
N GLN A 63 8.30 11.78 -19.38
CA GLN A 63 7.73 12.82 -20.24
C GLN A 63 6.23 12.63 -20.50
N ARG A 64 5.78 11.37 -20.59
CA ARG A 64 4.39 11.01 -20.86
C ARG A 64 3.52 10.85 -19.60
N CYS A 65 4.11 10.97 -18.41
CA CYS A 65 3.40 10.86 -17.14
C CYS A 65 3.22 12.24 -16.47
N PRO A 66 2.14 12.98 -16.74
CA PRO A 66 1.91 14.28 -16.14
C PRO A 66 1.89 14.28 -14.61
N SER A 67 1.45 13.17 -14.00
CA SER A 67 1.41 13.03 -12.54
C SER A 67 2.80 13.00 -11.88
N PHE A 68 3.86 12.76 -12.65
CA PHE A 68 5.23 12.84 -12.15
C PHE A 68 5.78 14.26 -12.13
N GLN A 69 5.14 15.18 -12.86
CA GLN A 69 5.68 16.53 -13.08
C GLN A 69 4.83 17.64 -12.46
N LYS A 70 3.52 17.42 -12.34
CA LYS A 70 2.60 18.42 -11.77
C LYS A 70 2.74 18.47 -10.25
N ASP A 71 2.78 19.68 -9.70
CA ASP A 71 2.78 19.92 -8.26
C ASP A 71 1.74 19.07 -7.54
N TYR A 72 2.13 18.53 -6.40
CA TYR A 72 1.24 17.77 -5.52
C TYR A 72 0.40 18.71 -4.65
N ARG A 73 -0.87 18.43 -4.50
CA ARG A 73 -1.83 19.24 -3.74
C ARG A 73 -2.61 18.37 -2.77
N PRO A 74 -2.07 18.16 -1.56
CA PRO A 74 -2.78 17.41 -0.54
C PRO A 74 -4.05 18.16 -0.09
N PRO A 75 -5.06 17.47 0.48
CA PRO A 75 -6.18 18.12 1.11
C PRO A 75 -5.70 19.11 2.17
N SER A 76 -6.23 20.34 2.17
CA SER A 76 -5.78 21.40 3.09
C SER A 76 -5.90 21.02 4.56
N TRP A 77 -6.93 20.23 4.90
CA TRP A 77 -7.22 19.72 6.25
C TRP A 77 -6.46 18.43 6.58
N ALA A 78 -5.87 17.76 5.59
CA ALA A 78 -5.10 16.53 5.74
C ALA A 78 -3.76 16.60 4.98
N CYS A 79 -3.05 17.73 5.11
CA CYS A 79 -1.77 17.92 4.43
C CYS A 79 -0.59 17.20 5.09
N GLY A 80 -0.74 16.68 6.30
CA GLY A 80 0.30 15.94 7.02
C GLY A 80 0.08 14.43 6.97
N ALA A 81 1.17 13.68 7.08
CA ALA A 81 1.20 12.22 6.97
C ALA A 81 0.22 11.50 7.90
N TRP A 82 0.18 11.88 9.18
CA TRP A 82 -0.73 11.26 10.14
C TRP A 82 -2.20 11.50 9.83
N ALA A 83 -2.56 12.70 9.37
CA ALA A 83 -3.94 12.97 8.97
C ALA A 83 -4.35 12.11 7.76
N GLN A 84 -3.47 11.96 6.77
CA GLN A 84 -3.71 11.07 5.63
C GLN A 84 -3.81 9.60 6.07
N ALA A 85 -2.97 9.15 7.02
CA ALA A 85 -3.05 7.80 7.56
C ALA A 85 -4.40 7.53 8.26
N VAL A 86 -4.93 8.48 9.04
CA VAL A 86 -6.25 8.38 9.67
C VAL A 86 -7.36 8.27 8.63
N ILE A 87 -7.30 9.06 7.55
CA ILE A 87 -8.27 8.95 6.45
C ILE A 87 -8.19 7.56 5.80
N TYR A 88 -6.99 7.08 5.54
CA TYR A 88 -6.78 5.75 4.98
C TYR A 88 -7.41 4.68 5.89
N MET A 89 -7.12 4.70 7.18
CA MET A 89 -7.68 3.74 8.15
C MET A 89 -9.21 3.80 8.19
N TYR A 90 -9.80 5.00 8.18
CA TYR A 90 -11.25 5.16 8.14
C TYR A 90 -11.86 4.60 6.84
N ARG A 91 -11.24 4.86 5.69
CA ARG A 91 -11.70 4.37 4.40
C ARG A 91 -11.56 2.85 4.30
N SER A 92 -10.43 2.30 4.71
CA SER A 92 -10.21 0.86 4.77
C SER A 92 -11.27 0.18 5.65
N TRP A 93 -11.48 0.68 6.87
CA TRP A 93 -12.53 0.16 7.75
C TRP A 93 -13.92 0.23 7.12
N ARG A 94 -14.27 1.37 6.53
CA ARG A 94 -15.57 1.55 5.86
C ARG A 94 -15.73 0.62 4.67
N ASN A 95 -14.70 0.46 3.86
CA ASN A 95 -14.72 -0.30 2.62
C ASN A 95 -14.53 -1.81 2.84
N ASN A 96 -14.01 -2.22 3.99
CA ASN A 96 -13.84 -3.63 4.34
C ASN A 96 -15.17 -4.42 4.35
N HIS A 97 -16.30 -3.71 4.40
CA HIS A 97 -17.64 -4.29 4.23
C HIS A 97 -18.09 -4.39 2.76
N LEU A 98 -17.37 -3.76 1.83
CA LEU A 98 -17.69 -3.77 0.41
C LEU A 98 -17.04 -5.00 -0.25
N ARG A 99 -17.83 -6.06 -0.41
CA ARG A 99 -17.38 -7.36 -0.92
C ARG A 99 -17.25 -7.37 -2.46
N GLY A 100 -16.40 -6.45 -3.01
CA GLY A 100 -16.19 -6.33 -4.46
C GLY A 100 -15.16 -7.28 -5.05
N PHE A 101 -14.54 -8.16 -4.24
CA PHE A 101 -13.53 -9.12 -4.69
C PHE A 101 -14.09 -10.54 -4.75
N ALA A 102 -13.59 -11.32 -5.70
CA ALA A 102 -13.57 -12.76 -5.59
C ALA A 102 -12.24 -13.21 -4.99
N ARG A 103 -12.31 -14.14 -4.05
CA ARG A 103 -11.17 -14.67 -3.31
C ARG A 103 -10.81 -16.03 -3.85
N GLU A 104 -9.60 -16.20 -4.31
CA GLU A 104 -9.03 -17.48 -4.72
C GLU A 104 -8.12 -18.02 -3.65
N VAL A 105 -8.25 -19.30 -3.29
CA VAL A 105 -7.34 -19.99 -2.37
C VAL A 105 -6.34 -20.81 -3.19
N ILE A 106 -5.06 -20.61 -2.93
CA ILE A 106 -3.97 -21.21 -3.68
C ILE A 106 -3.11 -22.05 -2.72
N ARG A 107 -2.95 -23.31 -3.06
CA ARG A 107 -2.04 -24.20 -2.33
C ARG A 107 -0.62 -24.07 -2.88
N LEU A 108 0.30 -23.70 -2.01
CA LEU A 108 1.73 -23.60 -2.31
C LEU A 108 2.41 -24.97 -2.35
N PRO A 109 3.59 -25.08 -2.98
CA PRO A 109 4.33 -26.36 -3.10
C PRO A 109 4.66 -27.03 -1.76
N ASP A 110 4.82 -26.25 -0.68
CA ASP A 110 5.07 -26.79 0.66
C ASP A 110 3.79 -27.18 1.41
N GLY A 111 2.61 -27.03 0.77
CA GLY A 111 1.30 -27.39 1.31
C GLY A 111 0.63 -26.29 2.12
N GLU A 112 1.26 -25.14 2.33
CA GLU A 112 0.60 -23.95 2.90
C GLU A 112 -0.43 -23.38 1.92
N CYS A 113 -1.44 -22.70 2.44
CA CYS A 113 -2.42 -22.00 1.62
C CYS A 113 -2.27 -20.49 1.76
N VAL A 114 -2.30 -19.82 0.62
CA VAL A 114 -2.40 -18.36 0.50
C VAL A 114 -3.64 -18.02 -0.29
N SER A 115 -4.00 -16.73 -0.36
CA SER A 115 -5.11 -16.31 -1.19
C SER A 115 -4.69 -15.19 -2.14
N SER A 116 -5.43 -15.08 -3.24
CA SER A 116 -5.41 -13.90 -4.10
C SER A 116 -6.81 -13.30 -4.17
N TYR A 117 -6.89 -11.97 -4.14
CA TYR A 117 -8.14 -11.27 -4.36
C TYR A 117 -8.18 -10.70 -5.77
N TRP A 118 -9.22 -11.05 -6.50
CA TRP A 118 -9.41 -10.66 -7.88
C TRP A 118 -10.50 -9.61 -8.03
N MET A 119 -10.22 -8.60 -8.84
CA MET A 119 -11.22 -7.63 -9.27
C MET A 119 -11.05 -7.39 -10.77
N ALA A 120 -12.15 -7.53 -11.52
CA ALA A 120 -12.17 -7.32 -12.96
C ALA A 120 -12.89 -6.00 -13.32
N PRO A 121 -12.66 -5.44 -14.50
CA PRO A 121 -13.44 -4.34 -15.04
C PRO A 121 -14.95 -4.65 -15.05
N PRO A 122 -15.84 -3.63 -14.95
CA PRO A 122 -17.28 -3.83 -15.09
C PRO A 122 -17.65 -4.55 -16.40
N GLY A 123 -18.59 -5.48 -16.33
CA GLY A 123 -19.07 -6.25 -17.46
C GLY A 123 -18.97 -7.76 -17.27
N PRO A 124 -19.09 -8.55 -18.36
CA PRO A 124 -19.21 -10.01 -18.29
C PRO A 124 -18.09 -10.71 -17.48
N MET A 125 -16.87 -10.20 -17.59
CA MET A 125 -15.73 -10.73 -16.82
C MET A 125 -15.92 -10.59 -15.32
N ARG A 126 -16.34 -9.39 -14.84
CA ARG A 126 -16.65 -9.17 -13.42
C ARG A 126 -17.82 -10.04 -12.97
N ASP A 127 -18.86 -10.10 -13.77
CA ASP A 127 -20.08 -10.86 -13.44
C ASP A 127 -19.75 -12.35 -13.27
N ALA A 128 -18.95 -12.93 -14.18
CA ALA A 128 -18.52 -14.32 -14.11
C ALA A 128 -17.65 -14.61 -12.86
N VAL A 129 -16.69 -13.73 -12.55
CA VAL A 129 -15.84 -13.83 -11.37
C VAL A 129 -16.67 -13.73 -10.09
N MET A 130 -17.64 -12.81 -10.03
CA MET A 130 -18.54 -12.68 -8.88
C MET A 130 -19.52 -13.84 -8.78
N GLN A 131 -19.89 -14.48 -9.90
CA GLN A 131 -20.72 -15.69 -9.88
C GLN A 131 -19.98 -16.87 -9.24
N CYS A 132 -18.68 -17.05 -9.49
CA CYS A 132 -17.87 -18.05 -8.78
C CYS A 132 -17.98 -17.91 -7.26
N LYS A 133 -18.01 -16.65 -6.76
CA LYS A 133 -18.19 -16.37 -5.33
C LYS A 133 -19.59 -16.76 -4.83
N VAL A 134 -20.65 -16.43 -5.58
CA VAL A 134 -22.03 -16.76 -5.22
C VAL A 134 -22.23 -18.27 -5.18
N ASP A 135 -21.60 -19.00 -6.11
CA ASP A 135 -21.68 -20.46 -6.22
C ASP A 135 -20.79 -21.19 -5.20
N GLY A 136 -20.03 -20.45 -4.37
CA GLY A 136 -19.11 -21.03 -3.39
C GLY A 136 -17.87 -21.67 -3.99
N ARG A 137 -17.56 -21.38 -5.26
CA ARG A 137 -16.43 -21.93 -6.01
C ARG A 137 -15.09 -21.22 -5.74
N GLU A 138 -15.03 -20.31 -4.78
CA GLU A 138 -13.82 -19.57 -4.42
C GLU A 138 -12.68 -20.47 -3.90
N GLU A 139 -13.03 -21.65 -3.39
CA GLU A 139 -12.08 -22.68 -2.94
C GLU A 139 -11.73 -23.72 -4.02
N GLU A 140 -12.44 -23.70 -5.16
CA GLU A 140 -12.10 -24.54 -6.31
C GLU A 140 -10.85 -23.99 -6.97
N THR A 141 -9.88 -24.87 -7.20
CA THR A 141 -8.65 -24.51 -7.89
C THR A 141 -8.99 -23.99 -9.31
N ASP A 142 -8.43 -22.83 -9.63
CA ASP A 142 -8.48 -22.18 -10.94
C ASP A 142 -9.85 -21.65 -11.41
N ALA A 143 -10.96 -21.88 -10.68
CA ALA A 143 -12.30 -21.48 -11.12
C ALA A 143 -12.42 -19.97 -11.45
N ILE A 144 -11.80 -19.11 -10.65
CA ILE A 144 -11.80 -17.66 -10.88
C ILE A 144 -10.94 -17.29 -12.07
N ILE A 145 -9.76 -17.89 -12.20
CA ILE A 145 -8.87 -17.65 -13.33
C ILE A 145 -9.49 -18.12 -14.64
N GLU A 146 -10.09 -19.31 -14.66
CA GLU A 146 -10.81 -19.83 -15.82
C GLU A 146 -11.96 -18.90 -16.24
N ALA A 147 -12.73 -18.37 -15.27
CA ALA A 147 -13.78 -17.40 -15.55
C ALA A 147 -13.22 -16.11 -16.15
N LEU A 148 -12.07 -15.61 -15.64
CA LEU A 148 -11.38 -14.45 -16.20
C LEU A 148 -10.90 -14.71 -17.61
N VAL A 149 -10.23 -15.84 -17.87
CA VAL A 149 -9.69 -16.22 -19.18
C VAL A 149 -10.82 -16.37 -20.19
N TYR A 150 -11.91 -17.08 -19.83
CA TYR A 150 -13.05 -17.31 -20.73
C TYR A 150 -13.71 -16.00 -21.20
N HIS A 151 -13.80 -15.01 -20.31
CA HIS A 151 -14.39 -13.71 -20.61
C HIS A 151 -13.37 -12.63 -21.02
N MET A 152 -12.09 -13.00 -21.19
CA MET A 152 -11.07 -12.10 -21.70
C MET A 152 -11.42 -11.64 -23.13
N PRO A 153 -11.33 -10.35 -23.44
CA PRO A 153 -11.64 -9.87 -24.78
C PRO A 153 -10.74 -10.53 -25.82
N CYS A 154 -11.33 -11.00 -26.95
CA CYS A 154 -10.59 -11.54 -28.10
C CYS A 154 -10.07 -10.41 -29.03
N HIS A 155 -9.54 -9.33 -28.48
CA HIS A 155 -9.02 -8.21 -29.24
C HIS A 155 -7.49 -8.30 -29.35
N GLU A 156 -6.92 -7.56 -30.30
CA GLU A 156 -5.47 -7.48 -30.50
C GLU A 156 -4.70 -7.05 -29.25
N ARG A 157 -5.36 -6.37 -28.34
CA ARG A 157 -4.77 -5.87 -27.10
C ARG A 157 -5.58 -6.31 -25.88
N LEU A 158 -5.00 -7.25 -25.13
CA LEU A 158 -5.59 -7.72 -23.87
C LEU A 158 -5.42 -6.67 -22.75
N PRO A 159 -6.36 -6.58 -21.81
CA PRO A 159 -6.21 -5.70 -20.66
C PRO A 159 -4.97 -6.09 -19.83
N PRO A 160 -4.21 -5.11 -19.32
CA PRO A 160 -3.10 -5.40 -18.43
C PRO A 160 -3.60 -6.03 -17.13
N ILE A 161 -2.80 -6.94 -16.59
CA ILE A 161 -3.03 -7.53 -15.27
C ILE A 161 -2.08 -6.84 -14.27
N VAL A 162 -2.65 -6.15 -13.29
CA VAL A 162 -1.89 -5.47 -12.23
C VAL A 162 -1.86 -6.37 -10.99
N ILE A 163 -0.64 -6.81 -10.62
CA ILE A 163 -0.41 -7.68 -9.47
C ILE A 163 0.08 -6.82 -8.31
N ILE A 164 -0.67 -6.84 -7.21
CA ILE A 164 -0.43 -5.97 -6.06
C ILE A 164 0.16 -6.77 -4.90
N CYS A 165 1.33 -6.34 -4.44
CA CYS A 165 1.95 -6.76 -3.19
C CYS A 165 1.62 -5.70 -2.12
N HIS A 166 0.74 -6.04 -1.20
CA HIS A 166 0.20 -5.10 -0.19
C HIS A 166 1.16 -4.81 0.96
N GLY A 167 0.86 -3.80 1.79
CA GLY A 167 1.60 -3.47 3.02
C GLY A 167 1.47 -4.54 4.11
N VAL A 168 2.23 -4.39 5.20
CA VAL A 168 2.46 -5.46 6.18
C VAL A 168 1.19 -6.01 6.85
N PHE A 169 0.19 -5.16 7.13
CA PHE A 169 -1.07 -5.55 7.80
C PHE A 169 -2.28 -5.47 6.89
N GLN A 170 -2.07 -5.27 5.61
CA GLN A 170 -3.13 -5.12 4.64
C GLN A 170 -3.51 -6.48 4.05
N ASN A 171 -4.71 -6.54 3.52
CA ASN A 171 -5.16 -7.56 2.60
C ASN A 171 -5.86 -6.88 1.39
N GLY A 172 -6.41 -7.67 0.48
CA GLY A 172 -7.05 -7.10 -0.69
C GLY A 172 -8.21 -6.15 -0.37
N ALA A 173 -8.99 -6.42 0.67
CA ALA A 173 -10.12 -5.57 1.04
C ALA A 173 -9.68 -4.16 1.49
N ASP A 174 -8.53 -4.03 2.13
CA ASP A 174 -7.96 -2.74 2.53
C ASP A 174 -7.56 -1.87 1.33
N LEU A 175 -7.33 -2.48 0.18
CA LEU A 175 -6.94 -1.82 -1.07
C LEU A 175 -8.11 -1.58 -2.02
N TYR A 176 -9.35 -1.70 -1.54
CA TYR A 176 -10.55 -1.61 -2.36
C TYR A 176 -10.59 -0.36 -3.24
N ASP A 177 -10.33 0.83 -2.68
CA ASP A 177 -10.36 2.10 -3.45
C ASP A 177 -9.32 2.09 -4.59
N PHE A 178 -8.15 1.54 -4.35
CA PHE A 178 -7.11 1.40 -5.37
C PHE A 178 -7.52 0.39 -6.45
N CYS A 179 -7.95 -0.79 -6.06
CA CYS A 179 -8.37 -1.84 -6.99
C CYS A 179 -9.56 -1.38 -7.84
N ARG A 180 -10.53 -0.70 -7.23
CA ARG A 180 -11.66 -0.11 -7.94
C ARG A 180 -11.23 0.93 -8.96
N PHE A 181 -10.29 1.80 -8.59
CA PHE A 181 -9.74 2.79 -9.53
C PHE A 181 -9.07 2.11 -10.74
N MET A 182 -8.25 1.09 -10.50
CA MET A 182 -7.58 0.34 -11.56
C MET A 182 -8.57 -0.40 -12.47
N THR A 183 -9.64 -0.96 -11.92
CA THR A 183 -10.62 -1.72 -12.71
C THR A 183 -11.66 -0.84 -13.37
N GLU A 184 -12.27 0.11 -12.65
CA GLU A 184 -13.40 0.90 -13.16
C GLU A 184 -12.97 2.10 -13.99
N THR A 185 -11.82 2.71 -13.65
CA THR A 185 -11.33 3.89 -14.37
C THR A 185 -10.35 3.52 -15.46
N CYS A 186 -9.49 2.51 -15.22
CA CYS A 186 -8.42 2.14 -16.14
C CYS A 186 -8.77 0.92 -17.01
N GLY A 187 -9.73 0.09 -16.62
CA GLY A 187 -10.09 -1.13 -17.34
C GLY A 187 -9.11 -2.29 -17.15
N TYR A 188 -8.27 -2.26 -16.10
CA TYR A 188 -7.30 -3.30 -15.83
C TYR A 188 -7.92 -4.45 -15.04
N VAL A 189 -7.35 -5.64 -15.15
CA VAL A 189 -7.60 -6.74 -14.22
C VAL A 189 -6.64 -6.61 -13.05
N VAL A 190 -7.13 -6.79 -11.83
CA VAL A 190 -6.34 -6.64 -10.60
C VAL A 190 -6.30 -7.95 -9.84
N CYS A 191 -5.10 -8.36 -9.46
CA CYS A 191 -4.82 -9.47 -8.56
C CYS A 191 -4.07 -8.96 -7.34
N VAL A 192 -4.64 -9.07 -6.14
CA VAL A 192 -3.93 -8.76 -4.89
C VAL A 192 -3.42 -10.06 -4.29
N PHE A 193 -2.11 -10.23 -4.27
CA PHE A 193 -1.47 -11.37 -3.62
C PHE A 193 -1.43 -11.18 -2.11
N ASN A 194 -2.13 -12.05 -1.36
CA ASN A 194 -2.07 -12.08 0.09
C ASN A 194 -0.97 -13.05 0.54
N ARG A 195 -0.02 -12.53 1.31
CA ARG A 195 1.08 -13.34 1.84
C ARG A 195 0.63 -14.29 2.95
N ARG A 196 1.47 -15.27 3.26
CA ARG A 196 1.25 -16.23 4.37
C ARG A 196 0.87 -15.52 5.67
N GLY A 197 -0.14 -16.01 6.35
CA GLY A 197 -0.61 -15.48 7.64
C GLY A 197 -1.37 -14.16 7.57
N ASN A 198 -1.56 -13.57 6.39
CA ASN A 198 -2.33 -12.34 6.25
C ASN A 198 -3.84 -12.59 6.23
N ASP A 199 -4.32 -13.26 5.21
CA ASP A 199 -5.75 -13.52 5.02
C ASP A 199 -6.19 -14.83 5.68
N MET A 200 -5.34 -15.86 5.57
CA MET A 200 -5.55 -17.19 6.16
C MET A 200 -4.62 -17.42 7.34
N PRO A 201 -5.08 -18.15 8.40
CA PRO A 201 -4.20 -18.61 9.47
C PRO A 201 -3.09 -19.52 8.90
N LEU A 202 -1.92 -19.48 9.51
CA LEU A 202 -0.82 -20.36 9.16
C LEU A 202 -1.13 -21.81 9.52
N SER A 203 -0.97 -22.74 8.58
CA SER A 203 -0.96 -24.18 8.84
C SER A 203 0.43 -24.65 9.31
N ARG A 204 1.47 -23.92 8.92
CA ARG A 204 2.87 -24.14 9.29
C ARG A 204 3.44 -22.87 9.90
N ALA A 205 4.38 -23.03 10.82
CA ALA A 205 5.03 -21.91 11.50
C ALA A 205 6.10 -21.23 10.60
N ARG A 206 5.70 -20.86 9.37
CA ARG A 206 6.55 -20.15 8.42
C ARG A 206 5.83 -18.93 7.89
N PHE A 207 6.35 -17.75 8.16
CA PHE A 207 5.83 -16.49 7.65
C PHE A 207 6.91 -15.43 7.56
N ASN A 208 6.63 -14.40 6.76
CA ASN A 208 7.44 -13.20 6.61
C ASN A 208 6.53 -11.98 6.50
N THR A 209 6.84 -10.91 7.24
CA THR A 209 6.06 -9.66 7.21
C THR A 209 6.22 -8.90 5.90
N VAL A 210 7.36 -9.09 5.21
CA VAL A 210 7.60 -8.50 3.88
C VAL A 210 6.94 -9.33 2.78
N GLY A 211 6.95 -10.63 2.92
CA GLY A 211 6.49 -11.62 1.96
C GLY A 211 7.62 -12.49 1.45
N ASP A 212 7.28 -13.73 1.09
CA ASP A 212 8.24 -14.68 0.55
C ASP A 212 8.29 -14.55 -0.98
N GLN A 213 9.49 -14.35 -1.50
CA GLN A 213 9.72 -14.22 -2.93
C GLN A 213 9.42 -15.52 -3.70
N ALA A 214 9.65 -16.69 -3.07
CA ALA A 214 9.34 -17.97 -3.67
C ALA A 214 7.83 -18.15 -3.88
N ASP A 215 7.03 -17.70 -2.90
CA ASP A 215 5.57 -17.70 -3.03
C ASP A 215 5.12 -16.77 -4.16
N PHE A 216 5.70 -15.58 -4.22
CA PHE A 216 5.36 -14.62 -5.27
C PHE A 216 5.74 -15.12 -6.66
N ARG A 217 6.91 -15.74 -6.84
CA ARG A 217 7.33 -16.39 -8.07
C ARG A 217 6.39 -17.50 -8.48
N PHE A 218 5.99 -18.34 -7.53
CA PHE A 218 5.04 -19.42 -7.79
C PHE A 218 3.70 -18.88 -8.31
N ILE A 219 3.18 -17.83 -7.71
CA ILE A 219 1.93 -17.18 -8.18
C ILE A 219 2.10 -16.60 -9.58
N LEU A 220 3.20 -15.90 -9.85
CA LEU A 220 3.46 -15.34 -11.19
C LEU A 220 3.55 -16.43 -12.26
N SER A 221 4.33 -17.48 -12.00
CA SER A 221 4.48 -18.60 -12.93
C SER A 221 3.13 -19.25 -13.23
N ARG A 222 2.33 -19.50 -12.19
CA ARG A 222 0.98 -20.02 -12.37
C ARG A 222 0.09 -19.08 -13.21
N LEU A 223 0.11 -17.78 -12.93
CA LEU A 223 -0.66 -16.81 -13.72
C LEU A 223 -0.20 -16.79 -15.18
N ARG A 224 1.09 -16.96 -15.45
CA ARG A 224 1.63 -17.00 -16.81
C ARG A 224 1.12 -18.20 -17.59
N GLU A 225 0.85 -19.34 -16.96
CA GLU A 225 0.27 -20.52 -17.60
C GLU A 225 -1.12 -20.22 -18.16
N PHE A 226 -1.95 -19.46 -17.45
CA PHE A 226 -3.31 -19.11 -17.86
C PHE A 226 -3.37 -17.86 -18.75
N PHE A 227 -2.52 -16.88 -18.51
CA PHE A 227 -2.52 -15.57 -19.16
C PHE A 227 -1.25 -15.35 -20.00
N ALA A 228 -0.92 -16.33 -20.85
CA ALA A 228 0.32 -16.34 -21.62
C ALA A 228 0.57 -15.08 -22.46
N ASN A 229 -0.49 -14.44 -22.95
CA ASN A 229 -0.41 -13.27 -23.84
C ASN A 229 -0.68 -11.93 -23.12
N ASN A 230 -0.98 -11.94 -21.83
CA ASN A 230 -1.22 -10.71 -21.09
C ASN A 230 0.10 -10.09 -20.59
N CYS A 231 0.14 -8.77 -20.54
CA CYS A 231 1.20 -8.03 -19.87
C CYS A 231 0.91 -7.95 -18.38
N PHE A 232 1.90 -8.28 -17.56
CA PHE A 232 1.84 -8.18 -16.10
C PHE A 232 2.61 -6.98 -15.59
N TYR A 233 2.01 -6.22 -14.67
CA TYR A 233 2.63 -5.08 -14.01
C TYR A 233 2.58 -5.26 -12.49
N GLY A 234 3.69 -5.01 -11.82
CA GLY A 234 3.77 -5.13 -10.37
C GLY A 234 3.50 -3.80 -9.67
N VAL A 235 2.73 -3.81 -8.58
CA VAL A 235 2.59 -2.67 -7.67
C VAL A 235 2.89 -3.14 -6.26
N GLY A 236 3.93 -2.58 -5.65
CA GLY A 236 4.29 -2.85 -4.26
C GLY A 236 3.95 -1.65 -3.37
N ILE A 237 3.38 -1.90 -2.21
CA ILE A 237 3.05 -0.86 -1.23
C ILE A 237 3.73 -1.19 0.09
N SER A 238 4.53 -0.25 0.64
CA SER A 238 5.22 -0.42 1.93
C SER A 238 6.07 -1.71 1.95
N ALA A 239 5.79 -2.66 2.83
CA ALA A 239 6.44 -3.98 2.86
C ALA A 239 6.37 -4.71 1.50
N GLY A 240 5.24 -4.61 0.79
CA GLY A 240 5.09 -5.16 -0.56
C GLY A 240 6.01 -4.52 -1.59
N SER A 241 6.45 -3.26 -1.38
CA SER A 241 7.48 -2.64 -2.22
C SER A 241 8.83 -3.35 -2.08
N SER A 242 9.17 -3.79 -0.88
CA SER A 242 10.41 -4.53 -0.63
C SER A 242 10.39 -5.91 -1.29
N LEU A 243 9.26 -6.62 -1.20
CA LEU A 243 9.06 -7.89 -1.88
C LEU A 243 9.21 -7.73 -3.41
N LEU A 244 8.49 -6.75 -3.98
CA LEU A 244 8.50 -6.52 -5.41
C LEU A 244 9.87 -6.06 -5.92
N ALA A 245 10.54 -5.13 -5.20
CA ALA A 245 11.88 -4.66 -5.57
C ALA A 245 12.91 -5.81 -5.52
N ARG A 246 12.81 -6.67 -4.50
CA ARG A 246 13.64 -7.86 -4.39
C ARG A 246 13.41 -8.82 -5.54
N TYR A 247 12.15 -9.10 -5.89
CA TYR A 247 11.80 -9.93 -7.03
C TYR A 247 12.36 -9.37 -8.35
N LEU A 248 12.13 -8.08 -8.62
CA LEU A 248 12.60 -7.42 -9.84
C LEU A 248 14.12 -7.53 -10.01
N GLY A 249 14.87 -7.35 -8.92
CA GLY A 249 16.33 -7.44 -8.94
C GLY A 249 16.84 -8.88 -9.07
N ASP A 250 16.23 -9.84 -8.37
CA ASP A 250 16.66 -11.24 -8.45
C ASP A 250 16.20 -11.92 -9.74
N ALA A 251 15.13 -11.46 -10.36
CA ALA A 251 14.67 -11.97 -11.65
C ALA A 251 15.45 -11.35 -12.83
N GLY A 252 15.89 -10.09 -12.69
CA GLY A 252 16.65 -9.42 -13.74
C GLY A 252 15.99 -9.50 -15.10
N GLU A 253 16.69 -10.00 -16.09
CA GLU A 253 16.19 -10.17 -17.48
C GLU A 253 15.07 -11.24 -17.59
N GLU A 254 15.03 -12.20 -16.66
CA GLU A 254 14.01 -13.24 -16.62
C GLU A 254 12.71 -12.79 -15.94
N CYS A 255 12.59 -11.50 -15.62
CA CYS A 255 11.44 -10.94 -14.95
C CYS A 255 10.18 -11.05 -15.81
N GLU A 256 9.14 -11.68 -15.27
CA GLU A 256 7.85 -11.88 -15.96
C GLU A 256 6.96 -10.62 -15.95
N LEU A 257 7.34 -9.58 -15.20
CA LEU A 257 6.65 -8.29 -15.18
C LEU A 257 7.25 -7.35 -16.23
N GLU A 258 6.40 -6.60 -16.93
CA GLU A 258 6.83 -5.56 -17.88
C GLU A 258 7.38 -4.31 -17.14
N GLY A 259 7.01 -4.12 -15.89
CA GLY A 259 7.50 -3.03 -15.06
C GLY A 259 6.90 -3.06 -13.66
N GLY A 260 7.43 -2.19 -12.78
CA GLY A 260 7.00 -2.11 -11.39
C GLY A 260 6.84 -0.70 -10.85
N VAL A 261 5.85 -0.52 -9.96
CA VAL A 261 5.68 0.71 -9.18
C VAL A 261 5.79 0.39 -7.69
N LEU A 262 6.69 1.07 -7.00
CA LEU A 262 7.04 0.86 -5.61
C LEU A 262 6.62 2.09 -4.80
N ILE A 263 5.60 1.94 -3.97
CA ILE A 263 5.00 3.03 -3.21
C ILE A 263 5.45 2.93 -1.75
N SER A 264 6.06 3.99 -1.25
CA SER A 264 6.50 4.14 0.14
C SER A 264 7.42 3.01 0.63
N GLY A 265 8.50 2.77 -0.09
CA GLY A 265 9.50 1.78 0.29
C GLY A 265 10.30 1.22 -0.89
N GLY A 266 10.84 0.01 -0.72
CA GLY A 266 11.50 -0.75 -1.78
C GLY A 266 13.00 -0.50 -1.93
N TYR A 267 13.67 0.19 -1.01
CA TYR A 267 15.11 0.46 -1.08
C TYR A 267 15.93 -0.47 -0.18
N ASP A 268 16.01 -0.15 1.10
CA ASP A 268 16.78 -0.88 2.09
C ASP A 268 15.90 -1.18 3.30
N MET A 269 15.60 -2.46 3.46
CA MET A 269 14.71 -2.90 4.52
C MET A 269 15.32 -2.68 5.91
N GLU A 270 16.61 -3.03 6.08
CA GLU A 270 17.27 -2.93 7.39
C GLU A 270 17.40 -1.47 7.83
N LEU A 271 17.79 -0.60 6.90
CA LEU A 271 17.91 0.83 7.16
C LEU A 271 16.54 1.45 7.47
N SER A 272 15.48 1.05 6.75
CA SER A 272 14.12 1.52 6.99
C SER A 272 13.61 1.17 8.39
N LEU A 273 13.84 -0.07 8.81
CA LEU A 273 13.43 -0.54 10.15
C LEU A 273 14.13 0.24 11.28
N ARG A 274 15.40 0.61 11.10
CA ARG A 274 16.16 1.39 12.10
C ARG A 274 15.71 2.84 12.24
N HIS A 275 15.13 3.42 11.21
CA HIS A 275 14.87 4.87 11.14
C HIS A 275 13.38 5.21 11.07
N MET A 276 12.53 4.24 11.28
CA MET A 276 11.10 4.48 11.46
C MET A 276 10.89 5.49 12.60
N THR A 277 9.93 6.40 12.44
CA THR A 277 9.65 7.36 13.53
C THR A 277 9.15 6.62 14.78
N PRO A 278 9.50 7.07 15.99
CA PRO A 278 9.20 6.30 17.21
C PRO A 278 7.73 5.92 17.39
N LEU A 279 6.81 6.83 17.03
CA LEU A 279 5.37 6.56 17.11
C LEU A 279 4.93 5.55 16.04
N ALA A 280 5.45 5.65 14.82
CA ALA A 280 5.15 4.68 13.77
C ALA A 280 5.70 3.29 14.13
N ASP A 281 6.94 3.22 14.63
CA ASP A 281 7.55 1.97 15.07
C ASP A 281 6.74 1.29 16.18
N LEU A 282 6.31 2.04 17.20
CA LEU A 282 5.44 1.53 18.26
C LEU A 282 4.13 0.97 17.70
N VAL A 283 3.45 1.72 16.82
CA VAL A 283 2.17 1.32 16.23
C VAL A 283 2.37 0.07 15.36
N VAL A 284 3.34 0.10 14.45
CA VAL A 284 3.61 -1.00 13.53
C VAL A 284 4.05 -2.27 14.26
N THR A 285 4.92 -2.13 15.27
CA THR A 285 5.36 -3.28 16.10
C THR A 285 4.21 -3.90 16.88
N THR A 286 3.33 -3.08 17.46
CA THR A 286 2.16 -3.56 18.20
C THR A 286 1.19 -4.29 17.26
N GLN A 287 0.94 -3.73 16.09
CA GLN A 287 0.09 -4.36 15.08
C GLN A 287 0.70 -5.66 14.53
N ALA A 288 2.03 -5.72 14.33
CA ALA A 288 2.70 -6.94 13.87
C ALA A 288 2.50 -8.10 14.86
N LYS A 289 2.60 -7.82 16.14
CA LYS A 289 2.36 -8.82 17.19
C LYS A 289 0.92 -9.32 17.18
N SER A 290 -0.05 -8.43 17.18
CA SER A 290 -1.46 -8.82 17.16
C SER A 290 -1.80 -9.55 15.86
N PHE A 291 -1.38 -9.02 14.72
CA PHE A 291 -1.75 -9.56 13.43
C PHE A 291 -1.14 -10.93 13.12
N PHE A 292 0.17 -11.10 13.36
CA PHE A 292 0.87 -12.34 13.01
C PHE A 292 1.00 -13.33 14.18
N LEU A 293 1.29 -12.85 15.40
CA LEU A 293 1.60 -13.76 16.50
C LEU A 293 0.35 -14.24 17.23
N GLU A 294 -0.59 -13.35 17.54
CA GLU A 294 -1.81 -13.75 18.29
C GLU A 294 -2.70 -14.67 17.45
N ARG A 295 -2.87 -14.37 16.17
CA ARG A 295 -3.69 -15.19 15.26
C ARG A 295 -3.12 -16.58 15.02
N ASN A 296 -1.80 -16.75 15.14
CA ASN A 296 -1.09 -17.97 14.80
C ASN A 296 -0.34 -18.56 16.01
N GLU A 297 -0.68 -18.13 17.24
CA GLU A 297 0.07 -18.43 18.45
C GLU A 297 0.32 -19.93 18.65
N GLU A 298 -0.70 -20.75 18.49
CA GLU A 298 -0.61 -22.19 18.68
C GLU A 298 0.35 -22.84 17.68
N THR A 299 0.25 -22.45 16.40
CA THR A 299 1.12 -22.99 15.34
C THR A 299 2.56 -22.58 15.56
N LEU A 300 2.80 -21.29 15.91
CA LEU A 300 4.14 -20.77 16.15
C LEU A 300 4.77 -21.36 17.42
N ALA A 301 3.99 -21.49 18.51
CA ALA A 301 4.46 -22.04 19.78
C ALA A 301 4.87 -23.51 19.66
N ARG A 302 4.16 -24.30 18.86
CA ARG A 302 4.50 -25.71 18.59
C ARG A 302 5.86 -25.85 17.90
N GLN A 303 6.21 -24.91 17.02
CA GLN A 303 7.48 -24.92 16.28
C GLN A 303 8.66 -24.44 17.14
N ASP A 304 8.53 -23.22 17.72
CA ASP A 304 9.54 -22.62 18.59
C ASP A 304 8.89 -21.68 19.62
N GLY A 305 8.52 -22.21 20.76
CA GLY A 305 7.95 -21.42 21.86
C GLY A 305 8.88 -20.31 22.37
N PRO A 306 10.19 -20.59 22.63
CA PRO A 306 11.17 -19.55 22.97
C PRO A 306 11.31 -18.47 21.91
N GLY A 307 11.35 -18.82 20.63
CA GLY A 307 11.38 -17.88 19.51
C GLY A 307 10.15 -16.97 19.47
N LEU A 308 8.96 -17.54 19.64
CA LEU A 308 7.73 -16.79 19.75
C LEU A 308 7.77 -15.78 20.90
N GLN A 309 8.31 -16.18 22.08
CA GLN A 309 8.44 -15.26 23.20
C GLN A 309 9.43 -14.11 22.93
N ARG A 310 10.50 -14.37 22.16
CA ARG A 310 11.40 -13.27 21.71
C ARG A 310 10.66 -12.29 20.82
N LEU A 311 9.89 -12.76 19.81
CA LEU A 311 9.07 -11.90 18.96
C LEU A 311 8.04 -11.08 19.77
N LYS A 312 7.33 -11.71 20.71
CA LYS A 312 6.37 -11.05 21.58
C LYS A 312 6.99 -9.94 22.45
N ARG A 313 8.25 -10.09 22.84
CA ARG A 313 9.01 -9.12 23.66
C ARG A 313 9.64 -7.99 22.86
N SER A 314 9.75 -8.10 21.53
CA SER A 314 10.35 -7.07 20.69
C SER A 314 9.70 -5.70 20.94
N ARG A 315 10.50 -4.66 21.04
CA ARG A 315 10.05 -3.28 21.32
C ARG A 315 10.02 -2.40 20.09
N SER A 316 10.61 -2.87 18.99
CA SER A 316 10.70 -2.20 17.70
C SER A 316 10.52 -3.19 16.56
N MET A 317 10.20 -2.69 15.38
CA MET A 317 10.19 -3.51 14.17
C MET A 317 11.58 -4.04 13.80
N GLN A 318 12.62 -3.29 14.14
CA GLN A 318 13.98 -3.80 13.98
C GLN A 318 14.20 -5.06 14.83
N GLU A 319 13.93 -5.02 16.14
CA GLU A 319 14.05 -6.20 17.01
C GLU A 319 13.15 -7.35 16.56
N PHE A 320 11.93 -7.04 16.11
CA PHE A 320 11.00 -8.03 15.59
C PHE A 320 11.62 -8.80 14.40
N HIS A 321 12.17 -8.08 13.43
CA HIS A 321 12.81 -8.69 12.26
C HIS A 321 14.12 -9.41 12.57
N GLU A 322 14.86 -8.97 13.59
CA GLU A 322 16.05 -9.68 14.06
C GLU A 322 15.76 -11.08 14.60
N HIS A 323 14.55 -11.29 15.11
CA HIS A 323 14.09 -12.58 15.63
C HIS A 323 13.21 -13.38 14.65
N LEU A 324 12.78 -12.77 13.54
CA LEU A 324 11.84 -13.37 12.62
C LEU A 324 12.43 -14.53 11.80
N HIS A 325 13.76 -14.57 11.61
CA HIS A 325 14.46 -15.57 10.81
C HIS A 325 14.08 -17.01 11.17
N VAL A 326 13.82 -17.29 12.45
CA VAL A 326 13.41 -18.62 12.93
C VAL A 326 12.12 -19.10 12.26
N PHE A 327 11.17 -18.19 12.08
CA PHE A 327 9.87 -18.47 11.44
C PHE A 327 9.86 -18.22 9.92
N ASP A 328 10.91 -17.62 9.38
CA ASP A 328 11.12 -17.52 7.95
C ASP A 328 11.89 -18.71 7.36
N GLY A 329 12.32 -19.62 8.22
CA GLY A 329 13.11 -20.78 7.84
C GLY A 329 14.55 -20.45 7.47
N LYS A 330 15.11 -19.36 8.01
CA LYS A 330 16.51 -18.95 7.85
C LYS A 330 17.34 -19.35 9.06
N ALA A 331 18.59 -19.73 8.82
CA ALA A 331 19.48 -20.16 9.88
C ALA A 331 19.92 -19.01 10.80
N SER A 332 19.94 -17.78 10.27
CA SER A 332 20.38 -16.62 11.02
C SER A 332 19.67 -15.31 10.57
N ARG A 333 19.82 -14.26 11.40
CA ARG A 333 19.42 -12.90 11.08
C ARG A 333 20.08 -12.42 9.78
N GLU A 334 21.36 -12.69 9.61
CA GLU A 334 22.14 -12.28 8.45
C GLU A 334 21.58 -12.92 7.18
N GLU A 335 21.28 -14.21 7.20
CA GLU A 335 20.67 -14.92 6.07
C GLU A 335 19.27 -14.35 5.76
N TYR A 336 18.49 -14.01 6.79
CA TYR A 336 17.19 -13.37 6.62
C TYR A 336 17.30 -12.05 5.84
N PHE A 337 18.17 -11.12 6.27
CA PHE A 337 18.36 -9.85 5.57
C PHE A 337 19.01 -10.04 4.20
N GLN A 338 19.95 -10.98 4.04
CA GLN A 338 20.52 -11.31 2.74
C GLN A 338 19.46 -11.81 1.74
N THR A 339 18.46 -12.54 2.22
CA THR A 339 17.38 -13.07 1.37
C THR A 339 16.36 -11.99 1.01
N HIS A 340 16.00 -11.11 1.94
CA HIS A 340 14.83 -10.24 1.79
C HIS A 340 15.14 -8.75 1.54
N ASN A 341 16.35 -8.29 1.84
CA ASN A 341 16.70 -6.88 1.64
C ASN A 341 16.87 -6.55 0.16
N PRO A 342 16.02 -5.69 -0.44
CA PRO A 342 16.13 -5.32 -1.85
C PRO A 342 17.40 -4.55 -2.17
N ALA A 343 18.01 -3.83 -1.21
CA ALA A 343 19.24 -3.03 -1.42
C ALA A 343 20.36 -3.80 -2.08
N LEU A 344 20.37 -5.13 -1.91
CA LEU A 344 21.43 -6.01 -2.42
C LEU A 344 21.31 -6.34 -3.92
N VAL A 345 20.17 -6.01 -4.54
CA VAL A 345 19.86 -6.43 -5.92
C VAL A 345 19.30 -5.32 -6.80
N LEU A 346 19.19 -4.09 -6.28
CA LEU A 346 18.57 -2.98 -7.01
C LEU A 346 19.25 -2.64 -8.33
N ASP A 347 20.56 -2.88 -8.44
CA ASP A 347 21.34 -2.68 -9.64
C ASP A 347 21.14 -3.75 -10.73
N ARG A 348 20.46 -4.85 -10.39
CA ARG A 348 20.12 -5.94 -11.32
C ARG A 348 18.75 -5.80 -11.95
N ILE A 349 17.96 -4.81 -11.54
CA ILE A 349 16.61 -4.58 -12.08
C ILE A 349 16.70 -4.30 -13.59
N ALA A 350 16.11 -5.17 -14.39
CA ALA A 350 16.13 -5.11 -15.85
C ALA A 350 14.79 -4.70 -16.47
N ARG A 351 13.85 -4.24 -15.66
CA ARG A 351 12.55 -3.71 -16.11
C ARG A 351 12.36 -2.28 -15.63
N PRO A 352 11.61 -1.43 -16.35
CA PRO A 352 11.28 -0.09 -15.86
C PRO A 352 10.64 -0.13 -14.48
N VAL A 353 11.18 0.65 -13.55
CA VAL A 353 10.69 0.71 -12.17
C VAL A 353 10.55 2.15 -11.69
N VAL A 354 9.44 2.45 -11.02
CA VAL A 354 9.17 3.76 -10.44
C VAL A 354 9.01 3.65 -8.93
N TYR A 355 9.78 4.43 -8.19
CA TYR A 355 9.70 4.59 -6.74
C TYR A 355 8.93 5.87 -6.42
N ILE A 356 7.84 5.76 -5.68
CA ILE A 356 7.00 6.88 -5.25
C ILE A 356 7.12 7.03 -3.74
N ASN A 357 7.74 8.11 -3.28
CA ASN A 357 7.99 8.35 -1.86
C ASN A 357 7.62 9.78 -1.44
N ALA A 358 7.25 9.94 -0.17
CA ALA A 358 7.00 11.24 0.43
C ALA A 358 8.08 11.59 1.47
N TYR A 359 8.43 12.89 1.57
CA TYR A 359 9.39 13.36 2.58
C TYR A 359 8.83 13.22 4.00
N ASP A 360 7.52 13.40 4.17
CA ASP A 360 6.82 13.31 5.45
C ASP A 360 6.34 11.88 5.81
N ASP A 361 6.82 10.86 5.10
CA ASP A 361 6.49 9.46 5.41
C ASP A 361 7.03 9.08 6.80
N MET A 362 6.14 8.61 7.69
CA MET A 362 6.49 8.28 9.07
C MET A 362 7.17 6.92 9.21
N CYS A 363 6.93 6.00 8.27
CA CYS A 363 7.53 4.67 8.27
C CYS A 363 8.81 4.61 7.44
N PHE A 364 8.87 5.43 6.38
CA PHE A 364 10.00 5.51 5.48
C PHE A 364 10.42 6.98 5.27
N PRO A 365 11.07 7.61 6.25
CA PRO A 365 11.39 9.04 6.22
C PRO A 365 12.12 9.47 4.97
N GLY A 366 11.66 10.58 4.37
CA GLY A 366 12.09 11.01 3.03
C GLY A 366 13.56 11.38 2.88
N HIS A 367 14.29 11.62 3.99
CA HIS A 367 15.75 11.81 3.91
C HIS A 367 16.45 10.56 3.37
N PHE A 368 15.89 9.35 3.53
CA PHE A 368 16.41 8.15 2.89
C PHE A 368 16.26 8.16 1.38
N THR A 369 15.17 8.73 0.85
CA THR A 369 15.05 8.88 -0.61
C THR A 369 16.25 9.60 -1.20
N PHE A 370 16.76 10.64 -0.52
CA PHE A 370 17.97 11.33 -0.97
C PHE A 370 19.22 10.48 -0.91
N GLN A 371 19.33 9.58 0.06
CA GLN A 371 20.46 8.65 0.13
C GLN A 371 20.45 7.67 -1.05
N TYR A 372 19.26 7.33 -1.56
CA TYR A 372 19.09 6.38 -2.67
C TYR A 372 18.97 7.01 -4.06
N LYS A 373 19.05 8.33 -4.19
CA LYS A 373 19.06 8.99 -5.51
C LYS A 373 20.13 8.44 -6.47
N HIS A 374 21.26 7.96 -5.92
CA HIS A 374 22.31 7.31 -6.69
C HIS A 374 21.87 5.98 -7.33
N LEU A 375 20.72 5.41 -6.92
CA LEU A 375 20.15 4.22 -7.58
C LEU A 375 19.87 4.47 -9.06
N VAL A 376 19.38 5.67 -9.42
CA VAL A 376 19.12 6.00 -10.83
C VAL A 376 20.39 6.08 -11.66
N GLU A 377 21.55 6.21 -11.00
CA GLU A 377 22.87 6.14 -11.64
C GLU A 377 23.31 4.68 -11.86
N ARG A 378 22.96 3.79 -10.93
CA ARG A 378 23.29 2.36 -10.97
C ARG A 378 22.24 1.54 -11.73
N CYS A 379 20.96 1.78 -11.47
CA CYS A 379 19.85 1.18 -12.17
C CYS A 379 19.31 2.15 -13.22
N GLN A 380 19.76 2.01 -14.46
CA GLN A 380 19.39 2.91 -15.55
C GLN A 380 17.88 2.93 -15.85
N LEU A 381 17.14 1.89 -15.47
CA LEU A 381 15.71 1.74 -15.65
C LEU A 381 14.87 2.23 -14.45
N ALA A 382 15.52 2.78 -13.42
CA ALA A 382 14.84 3.32 -12.25
C ALA A 382 14.44 4.79 -12.42
N THR A 383 13.28 5.15 -11.87
CA THR A 383 12.82 6.52 -11.68
C THR A 383 12.37 6.70 -10.24
N ILE A 384 12.77 7.79 -9.60
CA ILE A 384 12.30 8.17 -8.26
C ILE A 384 11.41 9.40 -8.39
N VAL A 385 10.16 9.28 -7.99
CA VAL A 385 9.18 10.37 -7.87
C VAL A 385 9.07 10.70 -6.39
N HIS A 386 9.63 11.83 -5.99
CA HIS A 386 9.69 12.24 -4.60
C HIS A 386 8.82 13.47 -4.36
N MET A 387 7.85 13.32 -3.46
CA MET A 387 6.91 14.35 -3.05
C MET A 387 7.28 14.86 -1.66
N GLU A 388 7.08 16.16 -1.40
CA GLU A 388 7.35 16.71 -0.08
C GLU A 388 6.33 16.28 0.97
N ARG A 389 5.11 16.02 0.51
CA ARG A 389 3.97 15.54 1.31
C ARG A 389 3.37 14.30 0.64
N GLY A 390 2.61 13.51 1.40
CA GLY A 390 1.95 12.32 0.85
C GLY A 390 1.72 11.22 1.87
N GLY A 391 2.46 11.26 2.98
CA GLY A 391 2.41 10.25 4.03
C GLY A 391 2.89 8.88 3.55
N HIS A 392 2.48 7.84 4.27
CA HIS A 392 2.85 6.46 3.98
C HIS A 392 1.80 5.77 3.11
N GLY A 393 2.06 5.63 1.82
CA GLY A 393 1.20 4.89 0.86
C GLY A 393 -0.11 5.58 0.45
N THR A 394 -0.38 6.79 0.92
CA THR A 394 -1.70 7.44 0.78
C THR A 394 -1.78 8.43 -0.37
N PHE A 395 -0.97 9.48 -0.37
CA PHE A 395 -0.87 10.50 -1.42
C PHE A 395 -2.21 11.10 -1.85
N TYR A 396 -3.15 11.28 -0.89
CA TYR A 396 -4.47 11.85 -1.20
C TYR A 396 -4.37 13.27 -1.73
N GLU A 397 -5.19 13.56 -2.73
CA GLU A 397 -5.30 14.86 -3.38
C GLU A 397 -6.71 15.41 -3.26
N ASN A 398 -6.82 16.71 -3.51
CA ASN A 398 -8.04 17.47 -3.51
C ASN A 398 -8.72 17.58 -2.15
N TRP A 399 -9.70 18.44 -2.07
CA TRP A 399 -10.41 18.77 -0.84
C TRP A 399 -11.13 17.57 -0.21
N ASP A 400 -11.68 16.71 -1.04
CA ASP A 400 -12.48 15.55 -0.64
C ASP A 400 -11.65 14.29 -0.37
N ALA A 401 -10.32 14.35 -0.58
CA ALA A 401 -9.44 13.19 -0.57
C ALA A 401 -9.96 12.04 -1.48
N GLY A 402 -10.71 12.39 -2.54
CA GLY A 402 -11.36 11.43 -3.43
C GLY A 402 -10.41 10.70 -4.37
N SER A 403 -9.20 11.26 -4.56
CA SER A 403 -8.16 10.70 -5.44
C SER A 403 -6.82 10.59 -4.73
N SER A 404 -5.95 9.73 -5.24
CA SER A 404 -4.56 9.60 -4.81
C SER A 404 -3.63 9.85 -6.00
N ARG A 405 -2.60 10.67 -5.79
CA ARG A 405 -1.55 10.90 -6.78
C ARG A 405 -0.83 9.60 -7.15
N ALA A 406 -0.60 8.74 -6.17
CA ALA A 406 0.03 7.45 -6.42
C ALA A 406 -0.79 6.58 -7.40
N PHE A 407 -2.13 6.59 -7.30
CA PHE A 407 -3.00 5.87 -8.21
C PHE A 407 -2.87 6.38 -9.65
N GLN A 408 -2.82 7.70 -9.83
CA GLN A 408 -2.61 8.31 -11.13
C GLN A 408 -1.23 7.98 -11.70
N CYS A 409 -0.20 8.00 -10.86
CA CYS A 409 1.17 7.62 -11.26
C CYS A 409 1.21 6.17 -11.75
N VAL A 410 0.56 5.24 -11.03
CA VAL A 410 0.48 3.83 -11.45
C VAL A 410 -0.21 3.70 -12.81
N ARG A 411 -1.39 4.34 -12.97
CA ARG A 411 -2.13 4.32 -14.22
C ARG A 411 -1.27 4.81 -15.39
N GLU A 412 -0.70 6.02 -15.26
CA GLU A 412 0.07 6.63 -16.34
C GLU A 412 1.31 5.80 -16.69
N PHE A 413 1.97 5.21 -15.70
CA PHE A 413 3.11 4.32 -15.91
C PHE A 413 2.72 3.05 -16.67
N VAL A 414 1.66 2.36 -16.24
CA VAL A 414 1.15 1.16 -16.90
C VAL A 414 0.70 1.49 -18.33
N ASP A 415 -0.08 2.57 -18.52
CA ASP A 415 -0.53 3.00 -19.85
C ASP A 415 0.64 3.30 -20.79
N CYS A 416 1.71 3.90 -20.28
CA CYS A 416 2.89 4.18 -21.09
C CYS A 416 3.59 2.93 -21.59
N LEU A 417 3.76 1.92 -20.73
CA LEU A 417 4.40 0.65 -21.10
C LEU A 417 3.48 -0.25 -21.91
N HIS A 418 2.18 -0.27 -21.57
CA HIS A 418 1.22 -1.13 -22.25
C HIS A 418 0.93 -0.66 -23.70
N LYS A 419 1.16 0.60 -24.01
CA LYS A 419 0.95 1.19 -25.35
C LYS A 419 2.13 1.01 -26.30
N GLU A 420 3.27 0.62 -25.81
CA GLU A 420 4.45 0.26 -26.61
C GLU A 420 4.43 -1.19 -27.04
#